data_cf95e2703760406f0f3afb23c2205ba1
#
_entry.id   cf95e2703760406f0f3afb23c2205ba1
#
_cell.length_a   1.000
_cell.length_b   1.000
_cell.length_c   1.000
_cell.angle_alpha   90.00
_cell.angle_beta   90.00
_cell.angle_gamma   90.00
#
_symmetry.space_group_name_H-M   'P 1'
#
loop_
_entity.id
_entity.type
_entity.pdbx_description
1 polymer ?
#
loop_
_entity_poly.entity_id
_entity_poly.type
_entity_poly.pdbx_seq_one_letter_code
_entity_poly.pdbx_strand_id
1 'polypeptide(L)'
;MNVRYRVELNHCERDQLTALLSSGKRGARKLKRAQILLAADRGASDEEIARSIGVGGSTVYRTKRRFVLRNLAVALNEEPRPGARRKLTGKEEALLVATACSSPPAGRSRWTLELLAGELARLTTHQSVSRETVRRRLAENDLKPWRKDMWCIPQVDAEYVARMEDVLDLYAEPPDPNRPVVCFDESPTQLIGEVRTPIPAKPGQLERYDCEYRRNGTANLFVFVDVHRPWRKVKVTENRTAVDFAGCMRDLADIHFPKAERIRVVLDNLSTHSPGALYQAFPAEEARRVLRRLEFHYVPKHASWLNMVEIEIGVLAGQCLDRRIDSIEQLIAETTAWEQQRNAAGARIKIHNQKGPRQNGPSLSQSSGQLRLTFKESKPRCRGTSPQTFIAPVRKSVRRPSFHVSLRRGPPSGINTFRRL
;
A
#
# COMPACT_ATOMS: atom_id res chain seq x y z
N MET A 1 30.16 43.84 32.88
CA MET A 1 28.73 44.10 33.09
C MET A 1 27.92 42.79 32.88
N ASN A 2 27.18 42.35 33.89
CA ASN A 2 26.32 41.18 33.75
C ASN A 2 25.06 41.61 33.00
N VAL A 3 24.94 41.19 31.75
CA VAL A 3 23.75 41.48 30.90
C VAL A 3 22.57 40.68 31.44
N ARG A 4 21.53 41.35 31.95
CA ARG A 4 20.30 40.74 32.39
C ARG A 4 19.31 40.68 31.21
N TYR A 5 18.93 39.49 30.78
CA TYR A 5 17.90 39.28 29.76
C TYR A 5 16.52 39.26 30.43
N ARG A 6 15.67 40.26 30.14
CA ARG A 6 14.28 40.31 30.62
C ARG A 6 13.39 39.54 29.63
N VAL A 7 12.60 38.65 30.18
CA VAL A 7 11.64 37.88 29.38
C VAL A 7 10.28 38.54 29.54
N GLU A 8 9.67 38.88 28.42
CA GLU A 8 8.31 39.39 28.33
C GLU A 8 7.59 38.55 27.28
N LEU A 9 6.66 37.71 27.74
CA LEU A 9 5.88 36.82 26.84
C LEU A 9 4.61 37.53 26.40
N ASN A 10 4.26 37.41 25.12
CA ASN A 10 2.94 37.80 24.67
C ASN A 10 1.88 36.75 25.07
N HIS A 11 0.58 37.07 24.88
CA HIS A 11 -0.51 36.20 25.30
C HIS A 11 -0.44 34.80 24.60
N CYS A 12 -0.18 34.79 23.29
CA CYS A 12 -0.08 33.56 22.51
C CYS A 12 1.08 32.67 22.97
N GLU A 13 2.23 33.25 23.32
CA GLU A 13 3.39 32.52 23.83
C GLU A 13 3.13 31.93 25.23
N ARG A 14 2.41 32.64 26.10
CA ARG A 14 1.99 32.12 27.42
C ARG A 14 1.06 30.92 27.27
N ASP A 15 0.08 31.02 26.37
CA ASP A 15 -0.87 29.94 26.10
C ASP A 15 -0.16 28.71 25.52
N GLN A 16 0.77 28.91 24.58
CA GLN A 16 1.59 27.83 24.01
C GLN A 16 2.45 27.13 25.09
N LEU A 17 3.06 27.90 25.97
CA LEU A 17 3.88 27.35 27.05
C LEU A 17 3.04 26.61 28.09
N THR A 18 1.89 27.15 28.44
CA THR A 18 0.94 26.53 29.38
C THR A 18 0.38 25.23 28.80
N ALA A 19 -0.05 25.24 27.55
CA ALA A 19 -0.50 24.05 26.83
C ALA A 19 0.61 22.99 26.70
N LEU A 20 1.87 23.43 26.54
CA LEU A 20 3.02 22.51 26.47
C LEU A 20 3.26 21.79 27.81
N LEU A 21 2.94 22.44 28.94
CA LEU A 21 3.08 21.86 30.28
C LEU A 21 1.90 20.95 30.67
N SER A 22 0.70 21.20 30.13
CA SER A 22 -0.53 20.47 30.50
C SER A 22 -0.77 19.21 29.69
N SER A 23 -0.12 19.00 28.53
CA SER A 23 -0.46 17.88 27.64
C SER A 23 0.74 17.10 27.08
N GLY A 24 0.64 15.76 27.14
CA GLY A 24 1.39 14.79 26.36
C GLY A 24 2.81 14.48 26.86
N LYS A 25 3.40 13.40 26.32
CA LYS A 25 4.82 13.03 26.56
C LYS A 25 5.75 13.98 25.80
N ARG A 26 6.41 14.86 26.51
CA ARG A 26 7.40 15.81 25.96
C ARG A 26 8.77 15.60 26.60
N GLY A 27 9.84 15.97 25.91
CA GLY A 27 11.18 15.87 26.44
C GLY A 27 11.37 16.75 27.69
N ALA A 28 11.89 16.19 28.76
CA ALA A 28 12.05 16.89 30.06
C ALA A 28 12.78 18.23 29.94
N ARG A 29 13.79 18.33 29.08
CA ARG A 29 14.52 19.59 28.83
C ARG A 29 13.63 20.69 28.26
N LYS A 30 12.70 20.32 27.35
CA LYS A 30 11.77 21.28 26.76
C LYS A 30 10.76 21.79 27.77
N LEU A 31 10.27 20.91 28.64
CA LEU A 31 9.37 21.27 29.75
C LEU A 31 10.06 22.21 30.76
N LYS A 32 11.29 21.88 31.19
CA LYS A 32 12.05 22.76 32.08
C LYS A 32 12.32 24.15 31.48
N ARG A 33 12.60 24.25 30.18
CA ARG A 33 12.77 25.53 29.49
C ARG A 33 11.46 26.33 29.41
N ALA A 34 10.32 25.67 29.23
CA ALA A 34 9.01 26.32 29.26
C ALA A 34 8.73 26.89 30.67
N GLN A 35 9.02 26.13 31.74
CA GLN A 35 8.87 26.57 33.11
C GLN A 35 9.78 27.78 33.42
N ILE A 36 11.03 27.75 32.93
CA ILE A 36 11.98 28.88 33.07
C ILE A 36 11.40 30.15 32.48
N LEU A 37 10.87 30.10 31.23
CA LEU A 37 10.33 31.27 30.56
C LEU A 37 9.08 31.82 31.26
N LEU A 38 8.16 30.94 31.68
CA LEU A 38 6.97 31.35 32.45
C LEU A 38 7.30 31.95 33.82
N ALA A 39 8.28 31.39 34.52
CA ALA A 39 8.72 31.94 35.81
C ALA A 39 9.45 33.30 35.62
N ALA A 40 10.25 33.44 34.59
CA ALA A 40 10.93 34.68 34.26
C ALA A 40 9.97 35.80 33.84
N ASP A 41 8.90 35.48 33.10
CA ASP A 41 7.84 36.43 32.74
C ASP A 41 7.04 36.93 33.93
N ARG A 42 6.92 36.11 35.00
CA ARG A 42 6.33 36.50 36.30
C ARG A 42 7.26 37.34 37.17
N GLY A 43 8.46 37.63 36.73
CA GLY A 43 9.44 38.46 37.45
C GLY A 43 10.31 37.72 38.44
N ALA A 44 10.30 36.37 38.49
CA ALA A 44 11.16 35.60 39.38
C ALA A 44 12.66 35.79 39.02
N SER A 45 13.51 35.84 40.05
CA SER A 45 14.96 35.95 39.90
C SER A 45 15.57 34.67 39.32
N ASP A 46 16.74 34.77 38.68
CA ASP A 46 17.43 33.61 38.10
C ASP A 46 17.77 32.55 39.14
N GLU A 47 18.03 32.96 40.40
CA GLU A 47 18.32 32.06 41.50
C GLU A 47 17.07 31.31 41.99
N GLU A 48 15.95 32.02 42.09
CA GLU A 48 14.64 31.41 42.43
C GLU A 48 14.20 30.42 41.37
N ILE A 49 14.34 30.79 40.09
CA ILE A 49 14.01 29.93 38.95
C ILE A 49 14.90 28.67 38.97
N ALA A 50 16.21 28.84 39.18
CA ALA A 50 17.15 27.72 39.24
C ALA A 50 16.80 26.74 40.33
N ARG A 51 16.43 27.26 41.51
CA ARG A 51 16.07 26.45 42.70
C ARG A 51 14.73 25.74 42.53
N SER A 52 13.70 26.47 42.06
CA SER A 52 12.34 25.92 41.91
C SER A 52 12.22 24.84 40.85
N ILE A 53 12.96 24.97 39.74
CA ILE A 53 12.89 24.03 38.59
C ILE A 53 13.98 22.94 38.70
N GLY A 54 14.93 23.08 39.58
CA GLY A 54 16.05 22.14 39.74
C GLY A 54 16.96 22.13 38.49
N VAL A 55 17.46 23.31 38.13
CA VAL A 55 18.38 23.50 37.00
C VAL A 55 19.53 24.44 37.42
N GLY A 56 20.66 24.33 36.74
CA GLY A 56 21.76 25.27 36.98
C GLY A 56 21.44 26.68 36.45
N GLY A 57 21.93 27.73 37.12
CA GLY A 57 21.75 29.13 36.74
C GLY A 57 22.21 29.44 35.29
N SER A 58 23.26 28.74 34.82
CA SER A 58 23.70 28.83 33.40
C SER A 58 22.66 28.34 32.40
N THR A 59 21.75 27.42 32.83
CA THR A 59 20.64 26.96 31.99
C THR A 59 19.53 28.01 31.92
N VAL A 60 19.24 28.65 33.07
CA VAL A 60 18.28 29.77 33.14
C VAL A 60 18.76 30.88 32.23
N TYR A 61 19.99 31.37 32.42
CA TYR A 61 20.58 32.40 31.61
C TYR A 61 20.56 32.11 30.11
N ARG A 62 20.99 30.90 29.70
CA ARG A 62 21.00 30.52 28.26
C ARG A 62 19.61 30.43 27.69
N THR A 63 18.61 29.99 28.44
CA THR A 63 17.21 29.91 27.96
C THR A 63 16.63 31.29 27.76
N LYS A 64 16.80 32.22 28.75
CA LYS A 64 16.38 33.61 28.65
C LYS A 64 17.09 34.32 27.48
N ARG A 65 18.41 34.18 27.38
CA ARG A 65 19.18 34.75 26.26
C ARG A 65 18.68 34.28 24.88
N ARG A 66 18.38 32.98 24.72
CA ARG A 66 17.87 32.44 23.44
C ARG A 66 16.49 33.00 23.09
N PHE A 67 15.66 33.18 24.10
CA PHE A 67 14.32 33.76 23.90
C PHE A 67 14.44 35.22 23.45
N VAL A 68 15.16 36.04 24.20
CA VAL A 68 15.27 37.48 23.96
C VAL A 68 16.00 37.80 22.65
N LEU A 69 17.08 37.09 22.34
CA LEU A 69 17.84 37.33 21.13
C LEU A 69 17.29 36.69 19.87
N ARG A 70 16.38 35.70 19.99
CA ARG A 70 15.86 35.00 18.82
C ARG A 70 14.33 34.84 18.92
N ASN A 71 13.82 33.74 19.45
CA ASN A 71 12.38 33.50 19.58
C ASN A 71 12.09 32.30 20.51
N LEU A 72 10.79 32.07 20.76
CA LEU A 72 10.31 30.97 21.61
C LEU A 72 10.74 29.59 21.09
N ALA A 73 10.65 29.35 19.80
CA ALA A 73 11.00 28.04 19.23
C ALA A 73 12.47 27.67 19.44
N VAL A 74 13.39 28.62 19.30
CA VAL A 74 14.84 28.46 19.53
C VAL A 74 15.13 28.29 21.02
N ALA A 75 14.41 29.01 21.89
CA ALA A 75 14.58 28.87 23.33
C ALA A 75 14.16 27.48 23.84
N LEU A 76 13.10 26.91 23.31
CA LEU A 76 12.57 25.60 23.72
C LEU A 76 13.32 24.40 23.14
N ASN A 77 13.85 24.51 21.93
CA ASN A 77 14.49 23.40 21.24
C ASN A 77 16.02 23.42 21.39
N GLU A 78 16.64 22.27 21.20
CA GLU A 78 18.10 22.18 21.08
C GLU A 78 18.52 22.66 19.67
N GLU A 79 19.62 23.39 19.60
CA GLU A 79 20.25 23.63 18.31
C GLU A 79 20.82 22.35 17.74
N PRO A 80 20.70 22.10 16.43
CA PRO A 80 21.33 20.96 15.80
C PRO A 80 22.84 20.97 16.13
N ARG A 81 23.31 19.87 16.70
CA ARG A 81 24.75 19.72 16.93
C ARG A 81 25.42 19.54 15.56
N PRO A 82 26.55 20.21 15.31
CA PRO A 82 27.35 19.89 14.14
C PRO A 82 27.73 18.40 14.23
N GLY A 83 27.19 17.58 13.30
CA GLY A 83 27.49 16.15 13.23
C GLY A 83 28.99 15.92 12.93
N ALA A 84 29.43 14.65 13.03
CA ALA A 84 30.75 14.26 12.55
C ALA A 84 30.89 14.61 11.06
N ARG A 85 32.10 15.01 10.63
CA ARG A 85 32.41 15.24 9.22
C ARG A 85 32.00 14.05 8.38
N ARG A 86 31.42 14.33 7.23
CA ARG A 86 31.05 13.28 6.27
C ARG A 86 32.28 12.48 5.85
N LYS A 87 32.20 11.16 5.92
CA LYS A 87 33.30 10.29 5.53
C LYS A 87 33.55 10.34 4.02
N LEU A 88 32.48 10.46 3.22
CA LEU A 88 32.53 10.56 1.77
C LEU A 88 32.47 12.01 1.33
N THR A 89 33.30 12.36 0.36
CA THR A 89 33.24 13.64 -0.35
C THR A 89 32.12 13.66 -1.36
N GLY A 90 31.75 14.81 -1.90
CA GLY A 90 30.72 14.92 -2.93
C GLY A 90 31.05 14.10 -4.20
N LYS A 91 32.33 14.02 -4.58
CA LYS A 91 32.78 13.18 -5.72
C LYS A 91 32.59 11.71 -5.44
N GLU A 92 32.88 11.25 -4.24
CA GLU A 92 32.70 9.85 -3.82
C GLU A 92 31.23 9.49 -3.62
N GLU A 93 30.40 10.43 -3.20
CA GLU A 93 28.93 10.23 -3.17
C GLU A 93 28.36 10.10 -4.59
N ALA A 94 28.83 10.92 -5.54
CA ALA A 94 28.46 10.79 -6.95
C ALA A 94 28.91 9.45 -7.55
N LEU A 95 30.13 9.01 -7.23
CA LEU A 95 30.64 7.70 -7.63
C LEU A 95 29.81 6.56 -7.06
N LEU A 96 29.39 6.64 -5.78
CA LEU A 96 28.50 5.66 -5.15
C LEU A 96 27.16 5.57 -5.89
N VAL A 97 26.56 6.69 -6.27
CA VAL A 97 25.31 6.73 -7.03
C VAL A 97 25.51 6.10 -8.42
N ALA A 98 26.56 6.50 -9.12
CA ALA A 98 26.89 5.94 -10.44
C ALA A 98 27.08 4.42 -10.39
N THR A 99 27.81 3.91 -9.39
CA THR A 99 28.00 2.47 -9.17
C THR A 99 26.66 1.77 -8.87
N ALA A 100 25.82 2.36 -8.02
CA ALA A 100 24.50 1.80 -7.71
C ALA A 100 23.58 1.72 -8.94
N CYS A 101 23.75 2.60 -9.92
CA CYS A 101 23.01 2.61 -11.19
C CYS A 101 23.61 1.71 -12.27
N SER A 102 24.85 1.24 -12.09
CA SER A 102 25.55 0.36 -13.04
C SER A 102 25.04 -1.10 -12.93
N SER A 103 25.44 -1.92 -13.88
CA SER A 103 25.21 -3.37 -13.80
C SER A 103 25.95 -3.97 -12.59
N PRO A 104 25.28 -4.83 -11.80
CA PRO A 104 25.94 -5.53 -10.69
C PRO A 104 27.02 -6.49 -11.20
N PRO A 105 27.94 -6.93 -10.33
CA PRO A 105 28.97 -7.89 -10.71
C PRO A 105 28.40 -9.20 -11.24
N ALA A 106 29.16 -9.90 -12.03
CA ALA A 106 28.80 -11.22 -12.57
C ALA A 106 28.30 -12.16 -11.45
N GLY A 107 27.22 -12.89 -11.70
CA GLY A 107 26.60 -13.78 -10.73
C GLY A 107 25.72 -13.07 -9.68
N ARG A 108 25.47 -11.76 -9.84
CA ARG A 108 24.55 -10.99 -8.98
C ARG A 108 23.46 -10.32 -9.80
N SER A 109 22.22 -10.42 -9.34
CA SER A 109 21.07 -9.79 -10.00
C SER A 109 20.89 -8.31 -9.61
N ARG A 110 21.51 -7.87 -8.50
CA ARG A 110 21.40 -6.51 -7.95
C ARG A 110 22.58 -6.14 -7.07
N TRP A 111 22.82 -4.87 -6.93
CA TRP A 111 23.72 -4.33 -5.93
C TRP A 111 23.14 -4.50 -4.53
N THR A 112 23.97 -4.96 -3.59
CA THR A 112 23.69 -4.93 -2.14
C THR A 112 24.48 -3.80 -1.50
N LEU A 113 24.10 -3.36 -0.31
CA LEU A 113 24.87 -2.34 0.43
C LEU A 113 26.30 -2.78 0.73
N GLU A 114 26.51 -4.08 0.87
CA GLU A 114 27.82 -4.67 1.13
C GLU A 114 28.70 -4.67 -0.13
N LEU A 115 28.15 -5.05 -1.27
CA LEU A 115 28.85 -4.99 -2.56
C LEU A 115 29.21 -3.55 -2.92
N LEU A 116 28.28 -2.59 -2.71
CA LEU A 116 28.54 -1.18 -2.94
C LEU A 116 29.62 -0.64 -2.00
N ALA A 117 29.62 -1.05 -0.73
CA ALA A 117 30.64 -0.64 0.23
C ALA A 117 32.03 -1.16 -0.15
N GLY A 118 32.13 -2.44 -0.58
CA GLY A 118 33.35 -3.04 -1.07
C GLY A 118 33.86 -2.37 -2.35
N GLU A 119 32.97 -2.15 -3.32
CA GLU A 119 33.33 -1.51 -4.58
C GLU A 119 33.75 -0.06 -4.38
N LEU A 120 33.07 0.69 -3.53
CA LEU A 120 33.45 2.06 -3.20
C LEU A 120 34.83 2.13 -2.50
N ALA A 121 35.13 1.18 -1.61
CA ALA A 121 36.45 1.09 -1.00
C ALA A 121 37.53 0.79 -2.05
N ARG A 122 37.26 -0.04 -3.05
CA ARG A 122 38.18 -0.36 -4.16
C ARG A 122 38.41 0.86 -5.08
N LEU A 123 37.38 1.67 -5.31
CA LEU A 123 37.41 2.81 -6.23
C LEU A 123 37.89 4.12 -5.58
N THR A 124 38.05 4.15 -4.26
CA THR A 124 38.46 5.34 -3.50
C THR A 124 39.68 5.05 -2.63
N THR A 125 40.21 6.07 -1.99
CA THR A 125 41.35 5.95 -1.05
C THR A 125 40.94 5.41 0.33
N HIS A 126 39.64 5.13 0.56
CA HIS A 126 39.17 4.59 1.83
C HIS A 126 39.53 3.11 1.97
N GLN A 127 40.21 2.75 3.05
CA GLN A 127 40.50 1.33 3.37
C GLN A 127 39.24 0.51 3.53
N SER A 128 38.18 1.10 4.07
CA SER A 128 36.86 0.47 4.23
C SER A 128 35.76 1.52 4.29
N VAL A 129 34.59 1.18 3.78
CA VAL A 129 33.37 1.97 3.88
C VAL A 129 32.31 1.10 4.54
N SER A 130 31.66 1.59 5.61
CA SER A 130 30.63 0.80 6.27
C SER A 130 29.34 0.76 5.45
N ARG A 131 28.63 -0.37 5.50
CA ARG A 131 27.32 -0.57 4.92
C ARG A 131 26.32 0.52 5.34
N GLU A 132 26.41 0.98 6.60
CA GLU A 132 25.55 2.02 7.13
C GLU A 132 25.86 3.41 6.53
N THR A 133 27.13 3.70 6.24
CA THR A 133 27.52 4.91 5.51
C THR A 133 26.89 4.92 4.11
N VAL A 134 27.01 3.80 3.37
CA VAL A 134 26.37 3.64 2.05
C VAL A 134 24.86 3.83 2.15
N ARG A 135 24.20 3.16 3.11
CA ARG A 135 22.75 3.27 3.31
C ARG A 135 22.31 4.72 3.55
N ARG A 136 23.01 5.45 4.41
CA ARG A 136 22.69 6.85 4.73
C ARG A 136 22.86 7.76 3.51
N ARG A 137 23.97 7.62 2.79
CA ARG A 137 24.22 8.44 1.59
C ARG A 137 23.17 8.19 0.51
N LEU A 138 22.85 6.92 0.24
CA LEU A 138 21.78 6.57 -0.69
C LEU A 138 20.39 7.03 -0.22
N ALA A 139 20.12 7.02 1.08
CA ALA A 139 18.85 7.49 1.60
C ALA A 139 18.63 9.00 1.44
N GLU A 140 19.71 9.79 1.46
CA GLU A 140 19.68 11.25 1.27
C GLU A 140 19.45 11.66 -0.19
N ASN A 141 19.64 10.75 -1.15
CA ASN A 141 19.39 11.04 -2.56
C ASN A 141 17.90 10.93 -2.89
N ASP A 142 17.29 12.01 -3.31
CA ASP A 142 15.85 12.10 -3.59
C ASP A 142 15.42 11.32 -4.83
N LEU A 143 16.24 11.29 -5.87
CA LEU A 143 15.91 10.65 -7.14
C LEU A 143 15.98 9.12 -7.11
N LYS A 144 16.83 8.54 -6.25
CA LYS A 144 17.02 7.08 -6.09
C LYS A 144 17.05 6.27 -7.41
N PRO A 145 17.87 6.66 -8.40
CA PRO A 145 17.83 6.07 -9.74
C PRO A 145 18.24 4.60 -9.78
N TRP A 146 18.87 4.07 -8.72
CA TRP A 146 19.19 2.65 -8.54
C TRP A 146 17.99 1.76 -8.19
N ARG A 147 16.83 2.35 -7.83
CA ARG A 147 15.59 1.61 -7.63
C ARG A 147 15.01 1.26 -8.98
N LYS A 148 14.95 -0.02 -9.26
CA LYS A 148 14.22 -0.57 -10.40
C LYS A 148 12.86 -0.98 -9.89
N ASP A 149 11.85 -0.23 -10.25
CA ASP A 149 10.47 -0.67 -10.13
C ASP A 149 10.09 -1.34 -11.44
N MET A 150 9.31 -2.40 -11.35
CA MET A 150 8.76 -3.04 -12.55
C MET A 150 7.80 -2.04 -13.17
N TRP A 151 8.21 -1.46 -14.28
CA TRP A 151 7.45 -0.46 -15.00
C TRP A 151 6.89 -1.10 -16.27
N CYS A 152 5.66 -1.53 -16.19
CA CYS A 152 4.86 -1.77 -17.37
C CYS A 152 4.09 -0.47 -17.62
N ILE A 153 4.53 0.32 -18.62
CA ILE A 153 3.60 1.27 -19.22
C ILE A 153 2.79 0.43 -20.21
N PRO A 154 1.52 0.20 -19.94
CA PRO A 154 0.65 -0.23 -21.01
C PRO A 154 0.74 0.85 -22.10
N GLN A 155 0.87 0.45 -23.35
CA GLN A 155 0.60 1.39 -24.43
C GLN A 155 -0.85 1.82 -24.26
N VAL A 156 -1.04 3.06 -23.79
CA VAL A 156 -2.37 3.64 -23.63
C VAL A 156 -2.82 4.10 -25.00
N ASP A 157 -3.28 3.15 -25.79
CA ASP A 157 -3.93 3.38 -27.06
C ASP A 157 -5.44 3.63 -26.88
N ALA A 158 -6.13 3.88 -27.98
CA ALA A 158 -7.57 4.13 -27.96
C ALA A 158 -8.37 2.93 -27.42
N GLU A 159 -7.93 1.70 -27.71
CA GLU A 159 -8.54 0.47 -27.23
C GLU A 159 -8.38 0.31 -25.71
N TYR A 160 -7.19 0.63 -25.18
CA TYR A 160 -6.97 0.62 -23.74
C TYR A 160 -7.91 1.58 -23.03
N VAL A 161 -8.06 2.81 -23.54
CA VAL A 161 -8.94 3.82 -22.94
C VAL A 161 -10.40 3.37 -23.01
N ALA A 162 -10.85 2.89 -24.18
CA ALA A 162 -12.23 2.44 -24.35
C ALA A 162 -12.61 1.32 -23.37
N ARG A 163 -11.76 0.30 -23.22
CA ARG A 163 -12.01 -0.79 -22.27
C ARG A 163 -11.92 -0.35 -20.81
N MET A 164 -11.03 0.59 -20.49
CA MET A 164 -10.93 1.15 -19.15
C MET A 164 -12.19 1.92 -18.78
N GLU A 165 -12.69 2.78 -19.68
CA GLU A 165 -13.90 3.56 -19.47
C GLU A 165 -15.12 2.64 -19.35
N ASP A 166 -15.26 1.63 -20.19
CA ASP A 166 -16.33 0.62 -20.13
C ASP A 166 -16.42 -0.04 -18.75
N VAL A 167 -15.29 -0.52 -18.20
CA VAL A 167 -15.28 -1.15 -16.87
C VAL A 167 -15.56 -0.14 -15.76
N LEU A 168 -15.05 1.09 -15.86
CA LEU A 168 -15.29 2.13 -14.85
C LEU A 168 -16.75 2.59 -14.84
N ASP A 169 -17.38 2.68 -15.99
CA ASP A 169 -18.79 3.04 -16.14
C ASP A 169 -19.67 1.95 -15.51
N LEU A 170 -19.37 0.66 -15.75
CA LEU A 170 -20.04 -0.45 -15.05
C LEU A 170 -19.96 -0.35 -13.53
N TYR A 171 -18.80 0.02 -12.98
CA TYR A 171 -18.63 0.17 -11.55
C TYR A 171 -19.34 1.40 -10.96
N ALA A 172 -19.62 2.40 -11.79
CA ALA A 172 -20.33 3.61 -11.41
C ALA A 172 -21.84 3.48 -11.48
N GLU A 173 -22.36 2.49 -12.21
CA GLU A 173 -23.79 2.24 -12.34
C GLU A 173 -24.43 1.87 -10.98
N PRO A 174 -25.70 2.24 -10.76
CA PRO A 174 -26.44 1.79 -9.59
C PRO A 174 -26.65 0.26 -9.61
N PRO A 175 -26.77 -0.40 -8.44
CA PRO A 175 -27.05 -1.83 -8.35
C PRO A 175 -28.33 -2.22 -9.06
N ASP A 176 -28.27 -3.16 -9.98
CA ASP A 176 -29.43 -3.73 -10.67
C ASP A 176 -29.44 -5.26 -10.46
N PRO A 177 -30.42 -5.82 -9.73
CA PRO A 177 -30.54 -7.26 -9.51
C PRO A 177 -30.77 -8.07 -10.80
N ASN A 178 -31.36 -7.47 -11.83
CA ASN A 178 -31.60 -8.13 -13.12
C ASN A 178 -30.36 -8.14 -14.00
N ARG A 179 -29.41 -7.18 -13.74
CA ARG A 179 -28.18 -7.02 -14.50
C ARG A 179 -26.97 -6.90 -13.55
N PRO A 180 -26.68 -7.92 -12.72
CA PRO A 180 -25.56 -7.87 -11.78
C PRO A 180 -24.23 -7.70 -12.52
N VAL A 181 -23.26 -7.04 -11.85
CA VAL A 181 -21.88 -6.91 -12.32
C VAL A 181 -21.00 -7.82 -11.46
N VAL A 182 -20.35 -8.78 -12.09
CA VAL A 182 -19.53 -9.79 -11.41
C VAL A 182 -18.10 -9.73 -11.96
N CYS A 183 -17.13 -9.49 -11.10
CA CYS A 183 -15.72 -9.62 -11.44
C CYS A 183 -15.28 -11.08 -11.29
N PHE A 184 -14.48 -11.55 -12.23
CA PHE A 184 -14.00 -12.93 -12.30
C PHE A 184 -12.51 -12.97 -12.59
N ASP A 185 -11.80 -13.90 -11.92
CA ASP A 185 -10.39 -14.21 -12.20
C ASP A 185 -10.01 -15.57 -11.61
N GLU A 186 -8.84 -16.09 -11.98
CA GLU A 186 -8.31 -17.32 -11.43
C GLU A 186 -6.98 -17.11 -10.69
N SER A 187 -6.75 -18.00 -9.71
CA SER A 187 -5.50 -18.03 -8.94
C SER A 187 -5.03 -19.46 -8.73
N PRO A 188 -3.84 -19.83 -9.23
CA PRO A 188 -3.27 -21.13 -8.95
C PRO A 188 -2.79 -21.22 -7.50
N THR A 189 -3.02 -22.35 -6.86
CA THR A 189 -2.61 -22.62 -5.49
C THR A 189 -1.84 -23.95 -5.44
N GLN A 190 -0.62 -23.93 -4.90
CA GLN A 190 0.18 -25.14 -4.72
C GLN A 190 -0.29 -25.89 -3.48
N LEU A 191 -0.56 -27.20 -3.63
CA LEU A 191 -0.87 -28.09 -2.52
C LEU A 191 0.43 -28.53 -1.86
N ILE A 192 0.55 -28.28 -0.56
CA ILE A 192 1.76 -28.53 0.22
C ILE A 192 1.40 -29.35 1.45
N GLY A 193 1.92 -30.56 1.52
CA GLY A 193 1.78 -31.45 2.66
C GLY A 193 2.96 -31.37 3.63
N GLU A 194 2.69 -31.64 4.90
CA GLU A 194 3.72 -31.75 5.92
C GLU A 194 4.49 -33.08 5.76
N VAL A 195 5.81 -33.02 5.98
CA VAL A 195 6.66 -34.24 6.07
C VAL A 195 6.63 -34.78 7.50
N ARG A 196 6.64 -33.87 8.48
CA ARG A 196 6.56 -34.19 9.91
C ARG A 196 5.43 -33.40 10.55
N THR A 197 4.77 -33.98 11.52
CA THR A 197 3.69 -33.29 12.26
C THR A 197 4.24 -32.03 12.94
N PRO A 198 3.63 -30.85 12.72
CA PRO A 198 4.01 -29.63 13.39
C PRO A 198 3.93 -29.76 14.91
N ILE A 199 4.84 -29.12 15.62
CA ILE A 199 4.82 -29.05 17.07
C ILE A 199 3.92 -27.88 17.47
N PRO A 200 2.78 -28.11 18.15
CA PRO A 200 1.82 -27.06 18.46
C PRO A 200 2.39 -26.01 19.41
N ALA A 201 1.86 -24.81 19.32
CA ALA A 201 2.23 -23.71 20.21
C ALA A 201 1.92 -24.04 21.68
N LYS A 202 2.81 -23.64 22.60
CA LYS A 202 2.63 -23.69 24.05
C LYS A 202 2.89 -22.31 24.66
N PRO A 203 2.41 -22.01 25.88
CA PRO A 203 2.72 -20.74 26.53
C PRO A 203 4.24 -20.44 26.51
N GLY A 204 4.63 -19.33 25.91
CA GLY A 204 6.03 -18.93 25.74
C GLY A 204 6.79 -19.61 24.59
N GLN A 205 6.17 -20.52 23.84
CA GLN A 205 6.77 -21.19 22.69
C GLN A 205 5.85 -21.07 21.47
N LEU A 206 6.42 -20.59 20.37
CA LEU A 206 5.70 -20.54 19.09
C LEU A 206 5.53 -21.94 18.49
N GLU A 207 4.49 -22.11 17.67
CA GLU A 207 4.34 -23.28 16.83
C GLU A 207 5.59 -23.47 15.94
N ARG A 208 6.01 -24.72 15.78
CA ARG A 208 7.17 -25.08 14.94
C ARG A 208 6.71 -26.06 13.88
N TYR A 209 6.96 -25.71 12.64
CA TYR A 209 6.74 -26.58 11.49
C TYR A 209 8.09 -26.90 10.83
N ASP A 210 8.15 -28.04 10.13
CA ASP A 210 9.33 -28.47 9.43
C ASP A 210 9.64 -27.54 8.23
N CYS A 211 10.89 -27.35 7.93
CA CYS A 211 11.32 -26.67 6.69
C CYS A 211 11.08 -27.56 5.45
N GLU A 212 11.09 -28.88 5.63
CA GLU A 212 10.75 -29.83 4.57
C GLU A 212 9.24 -29.88 4.35
N TYR A 213 8.85 -30.03 3.10
CA TYR A 213 7.45 -30.13 2.70
C TYR A 213 7.31 -31.01 1.46
N ARG A 214 6.16 -31.58 1.28
CA ARG A 214 5.81 -32.41 0.13
C ARG A 214 4.89 -31.62 -0.79
N ARG A 215 5.21 -31.61 -2.08
CA ARG A 215 4.35 -30.99 -3.11
C ARG A 215 3.36 -32.04 -3.61
N ASN A 216 2.08 -31.78 -3.40
CA ASN A 216 0.97 -32.68 -3.74
C ASN A 216 0.22 -32.24 -5.02
N GLY A 217 0.82 -31.36 -5.82
CA GLY A 217 0.21 -30.85 -7.03
C GLY A 217 -0.17 -29.38 -6.93
N THR A 218 -0.98 -28.94 -7.88
CA THR A 218 -1.51 -27.57 -7.97
C THR A 218 -3.01 -27.67 -8.23
N ALA A 219 -3.79 -26.87 -7.50
CA ALA A 219 -5.21 -26.65 -7.78
C ALA A 219 -5.42 -25.21 -8.25
N ASN A 220 -6.54 -24.94 -8.89
CA ASN A 220 -6.89 -23.60 -9.35
C ASN A 220 -8.17 -23.14 -8.67
N LEU A 221 -8.20 -21.88 -8.29
CA LEU A 221 -9.33 -21.20 -7.68
C LEU A 221 -9.94 -20.26 -8.72
N PHE A 222 -11.18 -20.50 -9.09
CA PHE A 222 -11.97 -19.55 -9.86
C PHE A 222 -12.77 -18.70 -8.89
N VAL A 223 -12.51 -17.41 -8.86
CA VAL A 223 -13.06 -16.48 -7.88
C VAL A 223 -14.01 -15.50 -8.55
N PHE A 224 -15.18 -15.35 -7.96
CA PHE A 224 -16.22 -14.43 -8.40
C PHE A 224 -16.54 -13.44 -7.29
N VAL A 225 -16.76 -12.19 -7.63
CA VAL A 225 -17.19 -11.15 -6.69
C VAL A 225 -18.24 -10.26 -7.34
N ASP A 226 -19.37 -10.09 -6.70
CA ASP A 226 -20.37 -9.09 -7.11
C ASP A 226 -19.89 -7.70 -6.67
N VAL A 227 -19.84 -6.75 -7.59
CA VAL A 227 -19.34 -5.39 -7.35
C VAL A 227 -20.22 -4.63 -6.34
N HIS A 228 -21.51 -4.87 -6.38
CA HIS A 228 -22.49 -4.09 -5.61
C HIS A 228 -23.05 -4.82 -4.40
N ARG A 229 -23.00 -6.14 -4.36
CA ARG A 229 -23.53 -6.96 -3.28
C ARG A 229 -22.39 -7.63 -2.49
N PRO A 230 -22.63 -7.96 -1.21
CA PRO A 230 -21.65 -8.69 -0.41
C PRO A 230 -21.69 -10.20 -0.76
N TRP A 231 -21.47 -10.51 -2.03
CA TRP A 231 -21.49 -11.87 -2.54
C TRP A 231 -20.18 -12.20 -3.25
N ARG A 232 -19.69 -13.38 -2.96
CA ARG A 232 -18.54 -14.00 -3.63
C ARG A 232 -18.74 -15.50 -3.74
N LYS A 233 -18.05 -16.10 -4.70
CA LYS A 233 -17.95 -17.54 -4.89
C LYS A 233 -16.51 -17.92 -5.22
N VAL A 234 -16.05 -19.02 -4.62
CA VAL A 234 -14.78 -19.66 -4.96
C VAL A 234 -15.07 -21.07 -5.43
N LYS A 235 -14.65 -21.41 -6.65
CA LYS A 235 -14.73 -22.77 -7.17
C LYS A 235 -13.32 -23.32 -7.33
N VAL A 236 -13.04 -24.45 -6.72
CA VAL A 236 -11.75 -25.14 -6.81
C VAL A 236 -11.83 -26.18 -7.93
N THR A 237 -10.79 -26.20 -8.78
CA THR A 237 -10.64 -27.18 -9.85
C THR A 237 -9.20 -27.68 -9.93
N GLU A 238 -8.99 -28.85 -10.51
CA GLU A 238 -7.64 -29.36 -10.77
C GLU A 238 -6.92 -28.56 -11.87
N ASN A 239 -7.67 -28.13 -12.87
CA ASN A 239 -7.16 -27.46 -14.05
C ASN A 239 -7.84 -26.09 -14.24
N ARG A 240 -7.28 -25.27 -15.15
CA ARG A 240 -7.85 -24.00 -15.60
C ARG A 240 -8.03 -24.00 -17.11
N THR A 241 -8.79 -24.96 -17.60
CA THR A 241 -9.06 -25.11 -19.01
C THR A 241 -10.23 -24.23 -19.47
N ALA A 242 -10.41 -24.12 -20.79
CA ALA A 242 -11.60 -23.47 -21.35
C ALA A 242 -12.92 -24.20 -20.90
N VAL A 243 -12.85 -25.49 -20.68
CA VAL A 243 -13.99 -26.30 -20.18
C VAL A 243 -14.31 -25.93 -18.72
N ASP A 244 -13.30 -25.75 -17.88
CA ASP A 244 -13.50 -25.32 -16.49
C ASP A 244 -14.12 -23.92 -16.44
N PHE A 245 -13.61 -22.99 -17.27
CA PHE A 245 -14.17 -21.66 -17.41
C PHE A 245 -15.64 -21.71 -17.86
N ALA A 246 -15.94 -22.50 -18.90
CA ALA A 246 -17.31 -22.64 -19.39
C ALA A 246 -18.25 -23.21 -18.31
N GLY A 247 -17.79 -24.20 -17.54
CA GLY A 247 -18.52 -24.72 -16.39
C GLY A 247 -18.79 -23.65 -15.32
N CYS A 248 -17.82 -22.80 -15.08
CA CYS A 248 -17.99 -21.66 -14.17
C CYS A 248 -19.02 -20.64 -14.68
N MET A 249 -19.02 -20.34 -15.97
CA MET A 249 -19.97 -19.41 -16.58
C MET A 249 -21.41 -19.97 -16.57
N ARG A 250 -21.57 -21.28 -16.79
CA ARG A 250 -22.86 -21.94 -16.67
C ARG A 250 -23.38 -21.90 -15.22
N ASP A 251 -22.54 -22.25 -14.25
CA ASP A 251 -22.90 -22.21 -12.84
C ASP A 251 -23.26 -20.79 -12.40
N LEU A 252 -22.55 -19.79 -12.91
CA LEU A 252 -22.86 -18.38 -12.66
C LEU A 252 -24.28 -18.01 -13.15
N ALA A 253 -24.63 -18.44 -14.37
CA ALA A 253 -25.93 -18.15 -14.96
C ALA A 253 -27.07 -18.95 -14.30
N ASP A 254 -26.87 -20.24 -14.08
CA ASP A 254 -27.97 -21.16 -13.74
C ASP A 254 -28.15 -21.33 -12.23
N ILE A 255 -27.06 -21.26 -11.44
CA ILE A 255 -27.08 -21.52 -10.00
C ILE A 255 -27.02 -20.20 -9.21
N HIS A 256 -26.07 -19.32 -9.55
CA HIS A 256 -25.80 -18.15 -8.72
C HIS A 256 -26.69 -16.95 -9.03
N PHE A 257 -27.07 -16.79 -10.30
CA PHE A 257 -27.94 -15.70 -10.75
C PHE A 257 -29.08 -16.19 -11.65
N PRO A 258 -29.90 -17.16 -11.21
CA PRO A 258 -30.92 -17.79 -12.07
C PRO A 258 -31.99 -16.81 -12.57
N LYS A 259 -32.23 -15.73 -11.83
CA LYS A 259 -33.26 -14.72 -12.13
C LYS A 259 -32.73 -13.51 -12.91
N ALA A 260 -31.41 -13.38 -13.10
CA ALA A 260 -30.85 -12.26 -13.83
C ALA A 260 -31.17 -12.36 -15.32
N GLU A 261 -31.56 -11.27 -15.92
CA GLU A 261 -31.76 -11.17 -17.38
C GLU A 261 -30.41 -11.25 -18.11
N ARG A 262 -29.44 -10.54 -17.61
CA ARG A 262 -28.08 -10.49 -18.15
C ARG A 262 -27.07 -10.28 -17.04
N ILE A 263 -26.01 -11.07 -17.02
CA ILE A 263 -24.92 -10.98 -16.07
C ILE A 263 -23.72 -10.35 -16.78
N ARG A 264 -23.27 -9.20 -16.29
CA ARG A 264 -22.12 -8.49 -16.84
C ARG A 264 -20.87 -9.00 -16.11
N VAL A 265 -19.97 -9.64 -16.86
CA VAL A 265 -18.79 -10.29 -16.30
C VAL A 265 -17.56 -9.50 -16.68
N VAL A 266 -16.87 -8.96 -15.66
CA VAL A 266 -15.57 -8.28 -15.82
C VAL A 266 -14.46 -9.31 -15.65
N LEU A 267 -13.60 -9.46 -16.66
CA LEU A 267 -12.55 -10.47 -16.71
C LEU A 267 -11.32 -9.98 -17.49
N ASP A 268 -10.22 -10.72 -17.38
CA ASP A 268 -9.01 -10.46 -18.14
C ASP A 268 -9.09 -11.01 -19.60
N ASN A 269 -8.05 -10.72 -20.41
CA ASN A 269 -7.99 -11.15 -21.80
C ASN A 269 -7.31 -12.52 -21.98
N LEU A 270 -7.47 -13.45 -21.03
CA LEU A 270 -6.90 -14.78 -21.21
C LEU A 270 -7.61 -15.51 -22.37
N SER A 271 -6.85 -16.28 -23.14
CA SER A 271 -7.39 -16.98 -24.33
C SER A 271 -8.53 -17.97 -24.01
N THR A 272 -8.54 -18.51 -22.79
CA THR A 272 -9.60 -19.39 -22.29
C THR A 272 -10.87 -18.63 -21.91
N HIS A 273 -10.79 -17.31 -21.70
CA HIS A 273 -11.90 -16.44 -21.27
C HIS A 273 -12.66 -15.87 -22.46
N SER A 274 -13.18 -16.73 -23.29
CA SER A 274 -13.88 -16.32 -24.51
C SER A 274 -15.25 -17.01 -24.66
N PRO A 275 -16.20 -16.40 -25.40
CA PRO A 275 -17.45 -17.07 -25.74
C PRO A 275 -17.26 -18.44 -26.40
N GLY A 276 -16.14 -18.60 -27.16
CA GLY A 276 -15.80 -19.87 -27.83
C GLY A 276 -15.56 -21.02 -26.85
N ALA A 277 -15.14 -20.75 -25.62
CA ALA A 277 -14.95 -21.77 -24.60
C ALA A 277 -16.25 -22.54 -24.27
N LEU A 278 -17.40 -21.85 -24.29
CA LEU A 278 -18.69 -22.50 -24.02
C LEU A 278 -19.07 -23.49 -25.14
N TYR A 279 -18.74 -23.17 -26.39
CA TYR A 279 -18.99 -24.10 -27.53
C TYR A 279 -18.01 -25.28 -27.54
N GLN A 280 -16.84 -25.16 -26.87
CA GLN A 280 -15.93 -26.30 -26.66
C GLN A 280 -16.45 -27.25 -25.57
N ALA A 281 -17.13 -26.72 -24.57
CA ALA A 281 -17.55 -27.47 -23.39
C ALA A 281 -18.98 -28.04 -23.51
N PHE A 282 -19.86 -27.35 -24.23
CA PHE A 282 -21.30 -27.67 -24.30
C PHE A 282 -21.82 -27.79 -25.72
N PRO A 283 -22.94 -28.50 -25.93
CA PRO A 283 -23.67 -28.46 -27.21
C PRO A 283 -24.05 -27.02 -27.59
N ALA A 284 -24.09 -26.73 -28.86
CA ALA A 284 -24.30 -25.39 -29.39
C ALA A 284 -25.56 -24.69 -28.85
N GLU A 285 -26.62 -25.44 -28.62
CA GLU A 285 -27.88 -24.92 -28.07
C GLU A 285 -27.68 -24.44 -26.62
N GLU A 286 -27.05 -25.26 -25.80
CA GLU A 286 -26.75 -24.91 -24.40
C GLU A 286 -25.75 -23.76 -24.30
N ALA A 287 -24.66 -23.82 -25.06
CA ALA A 287 -23.68 -22.75 -25.13
C ALA A 287 -24.35 -21.40 -25.49
N ARG A 288 -25.22 -21.41 -26.48
CA ARG A 288 -25.95 -20.21 -26.89
C ARG A 288 -26.94 -19.74 -25.82
N ARG A 289 -27.65 -20.68 -25.14
CA ARG A 289 -28.56 -20.36 -24.03
C ARG A 289 -27.82 -19.61 -22.90
N VAL A 290 -26.67 -20.11 -22.49
CA VAL A 290 -25.87 -19.48 -21.42
C VAL A 290 -25.32 -18.14 -21.90
N LEU A 291 -24.74 -18.06 -23.11
CA LEU A 291 -24.16 -16.83 -23.65
C LEU A 291 -25.17 -15.68 -23.83
N ARG A 292 -26.45 -15.99 -24.08
CA ARG A 292 -27.50 -14.95 -24.14
C ARG A 292 -27.69 -14.22 -22.82
N ARG A 293 -27.27 -14.85 -21.70
CA ARG A 293 -27.37 -14.28 -20.36
C ARG A 293 -26.07 -13.64 -19.86
N LEU A 294 -24.98 -13.76 -20.63
CA LEU A 294 -23.67 -13.23 -20.28
C LEU A 294 -23.30 -12.06 -21.18
N GLU A 295 -22.66 -11.07 -20.60
CA GLU A 295 -22.06 -9.93 -21.28
C GLU A 295 -20.64 -9.77 -20.74
N PHE A 296 -19.64 -9.96 -21.62
CA PHE A 296 -18.24 -9.94 -21.21
C PHE A 296 -17.63 -8.55 -21.41
N HIS A 297 -17.01 -8.04 -20.35
CA HIS A 297 -16.31 -6.77 -20.30
C HIS A 297 -14.84 -7.04 -19.97
N TYR A 298 -13.97 -6.88 -20.95
CA TYR A 298 -12.56 -7.22 -20.80
C TYR A 298 -11.76 -6.03 -20.29
N VAL A 299 -11.01 -6.23 -19.18
CA VAL A 299 -10.06 -5.21 -18.73
C VAL A 299 -8.96 -5.02 -19.80
N PRO A 300 -8.35 -3.81 -19.91
CA PRO A 300 -7.24 -3.59 -20.82
C PRO A 300 -6.06 -4.51 -20.50
N LYS A 301 -5.24 -4.82 -21.49
CA LYS A 301 -3.99 -5.57 -21.28
C LYS A 301 -3.11 -4.84 -20.28
N HIS A 302 -2.51 -5.58 -19.34
CA HIS A 302 -1.68 -5.06 -18.25
C HIS A 302 -2.42 -4.14 -17.24
N ALA A 303 -3.75 -4.22 -17.19
CA ALA A 303 -4.58 -3.47 -16.26
C ALA A 303 -5.40 -4.38 -15.33
N SER A 304 -4.84 -5.51 -14.89
CA SER A 304 -5.51 -6.43 -13.96
C SER A 304 -5.95 -5.75 -12.66
N TRP A 305 -5.24 -4.68 -12.24
CA TRP A 305 -5.64 -3.84 -11.11
C TRP A 305 -7.05 -3.24 -11.24
N LEU A 306 -7.61 -3.16 -12.45
CA LEU A 306 -8.98 -2.70 -12.70
C LEU A 306 -10.01 -3.79 -12.37
N ASN A 307 -9.61 -5.07 -12.38
CA ASN A 307 -10.46 -6.17 -11.98
C ASN A 307 -10.52 -6.26 -10.46
N MET A 308 -11.68 -5.93 -9.88
CA MET A 308 -11.85 -5.87 -8.42
C MET A 308 -11.63 -7.22 -7.71
N VAL A 309 -11.79 -8.34 -8.42
CA VAL A 309 -11.58 -9.68 -7.86
C VAL A 309 -10.14 -9.92 -7.40
N GLU A 310 -9.16 -9.25 -7.98
CA GLU A 310 -7.74 -9.29 -7.56
C GLU A 310 -7.56 -8.91 -6.08
N ILE A 311 -8.39 -7.99 -5.59
CA ILE A 311 -8.38 -7.59 -4.18
C ILE A 311 -8.89 -8.74 -3.31
N GLU A 312 -9.97 -9.39 -3.72
CA GLU A 312 -10.57 -10.49 -2.98
C GLU A 312 -9.65 -11.72 -2.98
N ILE A 313 -8.97 -12.01 -4.10
CA ILE A 313 -7.91 -13.03 -4.18
C ILE A 313 -6.78 -12.71 -3.20
N GLY A 314 -6.37 -11.45 -3.10
CA GLY A 314 -5.38 -11.02 -2.11
C GLY A 314 -5.85 -11.20 -0.65
N VAL A 315 -7.12 -10.98 -0.37
CA VAL A 315 -7.74 -11.20 0.94
C VAL A 315 -7.83 -12.69 1.24
N LEU A 316 -8.28 -13.52 0.29
CA LEU A 316 -8.33 -14.97 0.39
C LEU A 316 -6.94 -15.55 0.68
N ALA A 317 -5.93 -15.11 -0.05
CA ALA A 317 -4.55 -15.54 0.16
C ALA A 317 -4.04 -15.22 1.57
N GLY A 318 -4.34 -14.02 2.10
CA GLY A 318 -3.89 -13.63 3.44
C GLY A 318 -4.71 -14.17 4.61
N GLN A 319 -5.99 -14.47 4.41
CA GLN A 319 -6.88 -14.91 5.48
C GLN A 319 -7.05 -16.43 5.55
N CYS A 320 -7.01 -17.11 4.40
CA CYS A 320 -7.31 -18.53 4.30
C CYS A 320 -6.11 -19.37 3.85
N LEU A 321 -5.33 -18.89 2.86
CA LEU A 321 -4.31 -19.68 2.19
C LEU A 321 -2.89 -19.44 2.73
N ASP A 322 -2.66 -18.55 3.70
CA ASP A 322 -1.35 -18.31 4.33
C ASP A 322 -0.98 -19.45 5.31
N ARG A 323 -1.11 -20.70 4.85
CA ARG A 323 -0.78 -21.95 5.54
C ARG A 323 -0.57 -23.07 4.53
N ARG A 324 -0.07 -24.21 4.98
CA ARG A 324 0.02 -25.41 4.16
C ARG A 324 -1.34 -26.10 4.06
N ILE A 325 -1.75 -26.41 2.83
CA ILE A 325 -2.97 -27.16 2.52
C ILE A 325 -2.53 -28.31 1.63
N ASP A 326 -2.77 -29.53 2.07
CA ASP A 326 -2.15 -30.73 1.47
C ASP A 326 -2.99 -31.40 0.39
N SER A 327 -4.30 -31.15 0.36
CA SER A 327 -5.22 -31.79 -0.59
C SER A 327 -6.25 -30.82 -1.16
N ILE A 328 -6.87 -31.23 -2.28
CA ILE A 328 -7.95 -30.47 -2.93
C ILE A 328 -9.19 -30.43 -2.03
N GLU A 329 -9.50 -31.53 -1.35
CA GLU A 329 -10.66 -31.64 -0.47
C GLU A 329 -10.54 -30.65 0.70
N GLN A 330 -9.35 -30.58 1.31
CA GLN A 330 -9.08 -29.59 2.35
C GLN A 330 -9.18 -28.16 1.80
N LEU A 331 -8.62 -27.90 0.61
CA LEU A 331 -8.71 -26.60 -0.04
C LEU A 331 -10.18 -26.19 -0.30
N ILE A 332 -11.02 -27.12 -0.77
CA ILE A 332 -12.46 -26.88 -0.98
C ILE A 332 -13.15 -26.56 0.34
N ALA A 333 -12.89 -27.33 1.40
CA ALA A 333 -13.50 -27.13 2.71
C ALA A 333 -13.15 -25.76 3.29
N GLU A 334 -11.85 -25.38 3.25
CA GLU A 334 -11.36 -24.14 3.81
C GLU A 334 -11.82 -22.89 3.02
N THR A 335 -11.78 -22.97 1.69
CA THR A 335 -12.26 -21.85 0.85
C THR A 335 -13.77 -21.68 0.94
N THR A 336 -14.53 -22.79 1.08
CA THR A 336 -15.98 -22.74 1.29
C THR A 336 -16.34 -22.12 2.65
N ALA A 337 -15.64 -22.49 3.72
CA ALA A 337 -15.84 -21.90 5.04
C ALA A 337 -15.52 -20.39 5.04
N TRP A 338 -14.41 -20.00 4.42
CA TRP A 338 -14.02 -18.61 4.27
C TRP A 338 -15.06 -17.79 3.46
N GLU A 339 -15.52 -18.33 2.35
CA GLU A 339 -16.57 -17.74 1.49
C GLU A 339 -17.86 -17.48 2.29
N GLN A 340 -18.34 -18.51 3.01
CA GLN A 340 -19.56 -18.41 3.82
C GLN A 340 -19.42 -17.36 4.92
N GLN A 341 -18.31 -17.35 5.64
CA GLN A 341 -18.05 -16.35 6.69
C GLN A 341 -18.04 -14.92 6.14
N ARG A 342 -17.39 -14.69 5.00
CA ARG A 342 -17.34 -13.35 4.41
C ARG A 342 -18.66 -12.90 3.81
N ASN A 343 -19.42 -13.82 3.21
CA ASN A 343 -20.76 -13.53 2.70
C ASN A 343 -21.71 -13.19 3.87
N ALA A 344 -21.69 -13.97 4.96
CA ALA A 344 -22.49 -13.73 6.16
C ALA A 344 -22.11 -12.40 6.86
N ALA A 345 -20.81 -12.05 6.89
CA ALA A 345 -20.33 -10.81 7.45
C ALA A 345 -20.69 -9.56 6.60
N GLY A 346 -21.28 -9.73 5.42
CA GLY A 346 -21.62 -8.63 4.53
C GLY A 346 -20.38 -7.86 4.02
N ALA A 347 -19.20 -8.54 3.95
CA ALA A 347 -17.95 -7.89 3.55
C ALA A 347 -18.02 -7.43 2.08
N ARG A 348 -17.61 -6.17 1.83
CA ARG A 348 -17.63 -5.55 0.50
C ARG A 348 -16.30 -4.90 0.18
N ILE A 349 -15.97 -4.85 -1.10
CA ILE A 349 -14.92 -4.00 -1.63
C ILE A 349 -15.53 -2.60 -1.83
N LYS A 350 -14.93 -1.55 -1.27
CA LYS A 350 -15.41 -0.17 -1.45
C LYS A 350 -14.56 0.54 -2.48
N ILE A 351 -15.22 1.06 -3.51
CA ILE A 351 -14.61 2.00 -4.46
C ILE A 351 -14.72 3.40 -3.83
N HIS A 352 -13.58 4.04 -3.54
CA HIS A 352 -13.55 5.41 -3.07
C HIS A 352 -13.25 6.34 -4.24
N ASN A 353 -14.28 7.03 -4.70
CA ASN A 353 -14.11 8.19 -5.59
C ASN A 353 -13.63 9.38 -4.74
N GLN A 354 -12.32 9.60 -4.67
CA GLN A 354 -11.81 10.84 -4.08
C GLN A 354 -11.99 11.96 -5.12
N LYS A 355 -13.03 12.77 -4.94
CA LYS A 355 -13.02 14.14 -5.48
C LYS A 355 -11.83 14.84 -4.85
N GLY A 356 -10.88 15.30 -5.65
CA GLY A 356 -9.71 16.03 -5.18
C GLY A 356 -10.10 17.21 -4.29
N PRO A 357 -9.20 17.70 -3.41
CA PRO A 357 -9.50 18.84 -2.54
C PRO A 357 -9.92 20.03 -3.38
N ARG A 358 -11.05 20.64 -3.05
CA ARG A 358 -11.50 21.91 -3.64
C ARG A 358 -10.43 22.95 -3.35
N GLN A 359 -9.69 23.37 -4.36
CA GLN A 359 -8.88 24.58 -4.28
C GLN A 359 -9.85 25.77 -4.33
N ASN A 360 -9.93 26.52 -3.22
CA ASN A 360 -10.60 27.80 -3.18
C ASN A 360 -9.72 28.81 -3.92
N GLY A 361 -10.07 29.11 -5.16
CA GLY A 361 -9.47 30.16 -5.98
C GLY A 361 -10.40 30.49 -7.15
N PRO A 362 -10.44 31.74 -7.65
CA PRO A 362 -11.50 32.18 -8.56
C PRO A 362 -11.39 31.54 -9.95
N SER A 363 -12.56 31.23 -10.46
CA SER A 363 -12.95 30.62 -11.72
C SER A 363 -12.09 30.94 -12.95
N LEU A 364 -11.56 29.89 -13.61
CA LEU A 364 -11.54 29.77 -15.06
C LEU A 364 -11.71 28.29 -15.43
N SER A 365 -12.69 28.06 -16.29
CA SER A 365 -13.21 26.83 -16.84
C SER A 365 -12.18 25.79 -17.25
N GLN A 366 -12.34 24.59 -16.80
CA GLN A 366 -12.30 23.26 -17.42
C GLN A 366 -11.92 22.20 -16.35
N SER A 367 -12.94 21.49 -15.88
CA SER A 367 -12.81 20.42 -14.89
C SER A 367 -12.29 19.14 -15.55
N SER A 368 -10.99 18.88 -15.47
CA SER A 368 -10.46 17.53 -15.62
C SER A 368 -10.49 16.85 -14.25
N GLY A 369 -11.54 16.07 -13.99
CA GLY A 369 -11.65 15.24 -12.81
C GLY A 369 -10.60 14.13 -12.83
N GLN A 370 -9.62 14.17 -11.94
CA GLN A 370 -8.75 13.02 -11.67
C GLN A 370 -9.54 11.99 -10.85
N LEU A 371 -9.88 10.86 -11.48
CA LEU A 371 -10.40 9.69 -10.79
C LEU A 371 -9.24 8.99 -10.05
N ARG A 372 -9.25 9.03 -8.74
CA ARG A 372 -8.31 8.30 -7.88
C ARG A 372 -9.07 7.16 -7.23
N LEU A 373 -8.89 5.94 -7.73
CA LEU A 373 -9.46 4.75 -7.12
C LEU A 373 -8.56 4.28 -5.97
N THR A 374 -9.06 4.33 -4.74
CA THR A 374 -8.42 3.71 -3.58
C THR A 374 -9.35 2.64 -3.04
N PHE A 375 -8.87 1.41 -2.99
CA PHE A 375 -9.61 0.26 -2.48
C PHE A 375 -9.29 0.05 -1.00
N LYS A 376 -10.32 0.01 -0.16
CA LYS A 376 -10.18 -0.30 1.28
C LYS A 376 -11.17 -1.40 1.66
N GLU A 377 -10.69 -2.37 2.41
CA GLU A 377 -11.52 -3.37 3.07
C GLU A 377 -12.37 -2.72 4.17
N SER A 378 -13.69 -2.95 4.17
CA SER A 378 -14.56 -2.50 5.25
C SER A 378 -14.63 -3.58 6.33
N LYS A 379 -14.03 -3.33 7.50
CA LYS A 379 -14.26 -4.16 8.69
C LYS A 379 -15.71 -3.98 9.18
N PRO A 380 -16.42 -5.06 9.53
CA PRO A 380 -17.73 -4.93 10.15
C PRO A 380 -17.59 -4.23 11.51
N ARG A 381 -18.47 -3.27 11.80
CA ARG A 381 -18.58 -2.66 13.14
C ARG A 381 -19.24 -3.67 14.07
N CYS A 382 -18.48 -4.38 14.86
CA CYS A 382 -19.01 -5.05 16.05
C CYS A 382 -19.42 -4.01 17.09
N ARG A 383 -20.71 -3.94 17.41
CA ARG A 383 -21.18 -3.20 18.61
C ARG A 383 -20.89 -4.08 19.83
N GLY A 384 -20.07 -3.56 20.72
CA GLY A 384 -20.05 -3.83 22.14
C GLY A 384 -19.47 -5.14 22.61
N THR A 385 -18.20 -5.13 22.96
CA THR A 385 -17.64 -5.69 24.22
C THR A 385 -16.23 -5.13 24.40
N SER A 386 -15.84 -4.86 25.63
CA SER A 386 -14.63 -4.18 26.07
C SER A 386 -13.32 -4.79 25.54
N PRO A 387 -12.27 -3.99 25.32
CA PRO A 387 -11.04 -4.47 24.72
C PRO A 387 -10.16 -5.21 25.75
N GLN A 388 -9.96 -6.49 25.55
CA GLN A 388 -8.79 -7.17 26.09
C GLN A 388 -7.61 -6.91 25.16
N THR A 389 -6.59 -6.29 25.68
CA THR A 389 -5.37 -5.89 25.00
C THR A 389 -4.52 -7.13 24.70
N PHE A 390 -4.57 -7.64 23.46
CA PHE A 390 -3.56 -8.56 22.98
C PHE A 390 -2.51 -7.78 22.20
N ILE A 391 -1.30 -7.73 22.75
CA ILE A 391 -0.10 -7.22 22.08
C ILE A 391 0.38 -8.35 21.15
N ALA A 392 0.14 -8.22 19.85
CA ALA A 392 0.75 -9.07 18.84
C ALA A 392 2.06 -8.42 18.32
N PRO A 393 3.13 -9.19 18.09
CA PRO A 393 4.39 -8.65 17.60
C PRO A 393 4.26 -8.20 16.14
N VAL A 394 4.77 -7.01 15.88
CA VAL A 394 4.83 -6.37 14.54
C VAL A 394 5.70 -7.21 13.62
N ARG A 395 5.10 -7.98 12.71
CA ARG A 395 5.79 -8.52 11.54
C ARG A 395 5.83 -7.43 10.46
N LYS A 396 7.03 -7.20 9.94
CA LYS A 396 7.31 -6.27 8.84
C LYS A 396 6.44 -6.60 7.63
N SER A 397 5.45 -5.76 7.36
CA SER A 397 4.67 -5.83 6.14
C SER A 397 5.56 -5.51 4.94
N VAL A 398 5.62 -6.41 4.00
CA VAL A 398 6.09 -6.12 2.64
C VAL A 398 5.07 -5.15 2.04
N ARG A 399 5.43 -3.87 1.96
CA ARG A 399 4.61 -2.85 1.29
C ARG A 399 4.55 -3.17 -0.19
N ARG A 400 3.38 -3.53 -0.69
CA ARG A 400 3.10 -3.52 -2.12
C ARG A 400 3.02 -2.06 -2.59
N PRO A 401 3.58 -1.71 -3.75
CA PRO A 401 3.57 -0.34 -4.25
C PRO A 401 2.16 0.10 -4.62
N SER A 402 1.77 1.29 -4.17
CA SER A 402 0.58 1.99 -4.66
C SER A 402 0.92 2.67 -5.98
N PHE A 403 0.23 2.28 -7.05
CA PHE A 403 0.38 2.90 -8.37
C PHE A 403 -0.46 4.17 -8.47
N HIS A 404 0.16 5.25 -8.92
CA HIS A 404 -0.52 6.49 -9.30
C HIS A 404 -0.48 6.63 -10.82
N VAL A 405 -1.64 6.61 -11.46
CA VAL A 405 -1.75 6.96 -12.88
C VAL A 405 -2.22 8.41 -12.98
N SER A 406 -1.36 9.27 -13.55
CA SER A 406 -1.71 10.65 -13.88
C SER A 406 -1.82 10.76 -15.40
N LEU A 407 -3.05 10.88 -15.91
CA LEU A 407 -3.31 11.15 -17.31
C LEU A 407 -3.20 12.67 -17.56
N ARG A 408 -2.13 13.12 -18.19
CA ARG A 408 -2.07 14.46 -18.79
C ARG A 408 -2.59 14.39 -20.21
N ARG A 409 -3.71 15.04 -20.49
CA ARG A 409 -4.13 15.33 -21.88
C ARG A 409 -3.21 16.44 -22.42
N GLY A 410 -2.41 16.13 -23.45
CA GLY A 410 -1.74 17.14 -24.26
C GLY A 410 -2.75 17.84 -25.18
N PRO A 411 -2.46 19.08 -25.62
CA PRO A 411 -3.35 19.80 -26.52
C PRO A 411 -3.39 19.13 -27.91
N PRO A 412 -4.51 19.28 -28.67
CA PRO A 412 -4.60 18.73 -30.00
C PRO A 412 -3.68 19.51 -30.94
N SER A 413 -2.65 18.86 -31.45
CA SER A 413 -1.80 19.39 -32.50
C SER A 413 -2.50 19.22 -33.85
N GLY A 414 -2.57 20.35 -34.56
CA GLY A 414 -3.21 20.53 -35.83
C GLY A 414 -2.69 19.61 -36.95
N ILE A 415 -3.58 19.40 -37.85
CA ILE A 415 -3.43 18.83 -39.18
C ILE A 415 -2.21 19.45 -39.88
N ASN A 416 -1.25 18.63 -40.25
CA ASN A 416 -0.34 18.96 -41.35
C ASN A 416 -0.19 17.76 -42.27
N THR A 417 -0.82 17.92 -43.42
CA THR A 417 -0.57 17.23 -44.69
C THR A 417 0.91 17.30 -45.04
N PHE A 418 1.57 16.15 -45.20
CA PHE A 418 2.74 16.07 -46.07
C PHE A 418 2.70 14.83 -46.95
N ARG A 419 2.87 15.15 -48.25
CA ARG A 419 2.97 14.25 -49.42
C ARG A 419 4.21 13.36 -49.34
N ARG A 420 4.01 12.20 -49.97
CA ARG A 420 4.99 11.26 -50.53
C ARG A 420 6.43 11.80 -50.74
N LEU A 421 7.40 11.08 -50.32
CA LEU A 421 8.39 10.36 -51.18
C LEU A 421 8.88 9.15 -50.38
#